data_5f4c2d3f057e9963202e8f34d89febba
#
_entry.id   5f4c2d3f057e9963202e8f34d89febba
#
_cell.length_a   1.000
_cell.length_b   1.000
_cell.length_c   1.000
_cell.angle_alpha   90.00
_cell.angle_beta   90.00
_cell.angle_gamma   90.00
#
_symmetry.space_group_name_H-M   'P 1'
#
loop_
_entity.id
_entity.type
_entity.pdbx_description
1 polymer ?
#
loop_
_entity_poly.entity_id
_entity_poly.type
_entity_poly.pdbx_seq_one_letter_code
_entity_poly.pdbx_strand_id
1 'polypeptide(L)'
;GTRLEGMKASHPFVGQGYDHDVPFLPGDHVAVDTGTGLVHTAPSHGIEDYDLGRRYQLEVPETVLDDGTYASWVPLFAGDHVFKVDDKIIALLSDSNALAAKEKIVHSYPHSWRSKAPLIYRTTPQWFISLEANCLRHQALDAIEGVHWYPSQSKNRIKGMVENRPDWCISRQRAWGVPLTIFVHKETKQPLIDASVNQRIIEAVRKEGAEAWYKNPERFLGHDHDPADYEPINDILDVWFDSGSTQKFVLEKRPELEFPASLYLEGSDQHRGWFMSSLLLGCGTKNQAPYKAVVTHGFTVDEQGRKMSKSQGNVVAPDKIAETLGIEILRLWVVSCDYSDDLRIGPEILKHQEDIYRRFRNTLRYLLGALHGFTSEEHPSLEDMPSLERWVLHRLHQLDTLFKECTQAYNFQAFYSALHHFCSADLSAFYFDVRKDVVYCDSAQDIKRRATRTVFDLLLNHLLHWLAPVLCFTVEEAWLARFGEDRESIHLNFLPETPEAWKNEALAQDFDVLRAQRRVITGALEVARSQGLIKSSLQAHVTVFDPQQKMLPKVDYAELAITSSLDISIEALPSTAFISSDFDHLGVQVSVASGHKCERCWRVLKEVGNHPIHSTLCDRCVHVIDEVT
;
A
#
# COMPACT_ATOMS: atom_id res chain seq x y z
N GLY A 1 -24.99 -36.42 -30.26
CA GLY A 1 -25.46 -36.67 -28.88
C GLY A 1 -26.84 -37.33 -28.84
N THR A 2 -27.89 -36.67 -29.33
CA THR A 2 -29.29 -37.08 -29.17
C THR A 2 -29.65 -38.48 -29.71
N ARG A 3 -28.88 -39.04 -30.65
CA ARG A 3 -29.13 -40.43 -31.17
C ARG A 3 -28.65 -41.53 -30.21
N LEU A 4 -27.74 -41.19 -29.27
CA LEU A 4 -27.15 -42.15 -28.33
C LEU A 4 -27.72 -41.97 -26.91
N GLU A 5 -28.53 -40.97 -26.70
CA GLU A 5 -29.15 -40.71 -25.40
C GLU A 5 -30.08 -41.86 -24.99
N GLY A 6 -29.88 -42.35 -23.77
CA GLY A 6 -30.61 -43.52 -23.26
C GLY A 6 -30.07 -44.90 -23.71
N MET A 7 -29.07 -44.92 -24.58
CA MET A 7 -28.36 -46.17 -24.90
C MET A 7 -27.37 -46.56 -23.80
N LYS A 8 -27.02 -47.83 -23.75
CA LYS A 8 -26.02 -48.39 -22.84
C LYS A 8 -25.06 -49.28 -23.62
N ALA A 9 -23.83 -49.31 -23.19
CA ALA A 9 -22.81 -50.24 -23.69
C ALA A 9 -22.47 -51.27 -22.61
N SER A 10 -22.06 -52.46 -23.02
CA SER A 10 -21.49 -53.43 -22.12
C SER A 10 -20.03 -53.08 -21.81
N HIS A 11 -19.59 -53.30 -20.59
CA HIS A 11 -18.20 -53.12 -20.23
C HIS A 11 -17.28 -54.12 -20.96
N PRO A 12 -16.06 -53.76 -21.42
CA PRO A 12 -15.14 -54.70 -22.12
C PRO A 12 -14.80 -55.95 -21.34
N PHE A 13 -14.84 -55.88 -19.99
CA PHE A 13 -14.55 -57.00 -19.08
C PHE A 13 -15.81 -57.61 -18.46
N VAL A 14 -16.95 -57.59 -19.16
CA VAL A 14 -18.18 -58.26 -18.73
C VAL A 14 -17.93 -59.75 -18.50
N GLY A 15 -18.43 -60.30 -17.39
CA GLY A 15 -18.14 -61.65 -16.95
C GLY A 15 -16.82 -61.84 -16.18
N GLN A 16 -16.07 -60.74 -15.96
CA GLN A 16 -14.82 -60.75 -15.22
C GLN A 16 -14.87 -59.78 -13.99
N GLY A 17 -16.07 -59.55 -13.48
CA GLY A 17 -16.33 -58.68 -12.34
C GLY A 17 -16.75 -57.24 -12.71
N TYR A 18 -16.94 -56.96 -14.00
CA TYR A 18 -17.42 -55.68 -14.53
C TYR A 18 -18.77 -55.85 -15.25
N ASP A 19 -19.76 -56.36 -14.52
CA ASP A 19 -21.05 -56.75 -15.07
C ASP A 19 -22.11 -55.63 -15.05
N HIS A 20 -21.66 -54.41 -15.07
CA HIS A 20 -22.53 -53.23 -15.11
C HIS A 20 -22.63 -52.63 -16.52
N ASP A 21 -23.76 -52.00 -16.79
CA ASP A 21 -23.99 -51.25 -18.01
C ASP A 21 -23.30 -49.87 -17.96
N VAL A 22 -22.70 -49.44 -19.07
CA VAL A 22 -22.09 -48.15 -19.26
C VAL A 22 -23.06 -47.22 -20.00
N PRO A 23 -23.70 -46.23 -19.37
CA PRO A 23 -24.66 -45.35 -20.03
C PRO A 23 -23.97 -44.31 -20.93
N PHE A 24 -24.63 -43.93 -22.04
CA PHE A 24 -24.26 -42.78 -22.85
C PHE A 24 -24.90 -41.53 -22.27
N LEU A 25 -24.09 -40.59 -21.83
CA LEU A 25 -24.51 -39.35 -21.20
C LEU A 25 -24.09 -38.13 -22.03
N PRO A 26 -24.94 -37.09 -22.18
CA PRO A 26 -24.52 -35.85 -22.79
C PRO A 26 -23.61 -35.04 -21.83
N GLY A 27 -22.48 -34.58 -22.35
CA GLY A 27 -21.51 -33.77 -21.61
C GLY A 27 -21.12 -32.51 -22.41
N ASP A 28 -21.17 -31.36 -21.76
CA ASP A 28 -20.89 -30.05 -22.38
C ASP A 28 -19.41 -29.87 -22.76
N HIS A 29 -18.53 -30.63 -22.11
CA HIS A 29 -17.09 -30.68 -22.37
C HIS A 29 -16.68 -31.51 -23.58
N VAL A 30 -17.61 -32.25 -24.18
CA VAL A 30 -17.32 -33.13 -25.32
C VAL A 30 -17.45 -32.38 -26.63
N ALA A 31 -16.32 -32.14 -27.29
CA ALA A 31 -16.26 -31.50 -28.60
C ALA A 31 -16.65 -32.49 -29.71
N VAL A 32 -17.47 -32.05 -30.68
CA VAL A 32 -17.93 -32.88 -31.81
C VAL A 32 -16.97 -32.89 -33.01
N ASP A 33 -15.99 -31.98 -32.98
CA ASP A 33 -14.98 -31.76 -34.01
C ASP A 33 -13.62 -32.40 -33.66
N THR A 34 -13.52 -33.01 -32.47
CA THR A 34 -12.29 -33.66 -32.00
C THR A 34 -12.53 -35.14 -31.73
N GLY A 35 -11.72 -36.02 -32.32
CA GLY A 35 -11.81 -37.46 -32.14
C GLY A 35 -13.14 -38.04 -32.62
N THR A 36 -13.72 -38.94 -31.82
CA THR A 36 -14.98 -39.66 -32.16
C THR A 36 -16.23 -38.93 -31.65
N GLY A 37 -16.09 -37.87 -30.87
CA GLY A 37 -17.19 -37.23 -30.14
C GLY A 37 -17.73 -38.12 -28.98
N LEU A 38 -17.01 -39.17 -28.60
CA LEU A 38 -17.26 -40.01 -27.42
C LEU A 38 -16.06 -39.97 -26.51
N VAL A 39 -16.28 -39.65 -25.23
CA VAL A 39 -15.24 -39.58 -24.21
C VAL A 39 -15.58 -40.54 -23.08
N HIS A 40 -14.59 -41.35 -22.66
CA HIS A 40 -14.72 -42.16 -21.47
C HIS A 40 -14.77 -41.27 -20.24
N THR A 41 -15.77 -41.46 -19.38
CA THR A 41 -15.99 -40.68 -18.16
C THR A 41 -15.64 -41.52 -16.94
N ALA A 42 -14.67 -41.03 -16.15
CA ALA A 42 -14.24 -41.63 -14.90
C ALA A 42 -14.41 -40.66 -13.72
N PRO A 43 -15.58 -40.62 -13.06
CA PRO A 43 -15.90 -39.64 -12.02
C PRO A 43 -14.91 -39.59 -10.83
N SER A 44 -14.19 -40.69 -10.60
CA SER A 44 -13.17 -40.77 -9.56
C SER A 44 -11.80 -40.18 -9.95
N HIS A 45 -11.58 -39.80 -11.22
CA HIS A 45 -10.24 -39.52 -11.76
C HIS A 45 -10.14 -38.26 -12.63
N GLY A 46 -11.19 -37.44 -12.75
CA GLY A 46 -11.19 -36.17 -13.46
C GLY A 46 -12.24 -35.22 -12.90
N ILE A 47 -11.98 -33.90 -12.96
CA ILE A 47 -12.89 -32.86 -12.41
C ILE A 47 -14.16 -32.80 -13.26
N GLU A 48 -14.03 -32.70 -14.59
CA GLU A 48 -15.15 -32.62 -15.51
C GLU A 48 -16.00 -33.92 -15.45
N ASP A 49 -15.34 -35.06 -15.29
CA ASP A 49 -15.97 -36.35 -15.12
C ASP A 49 -16.72 -36.46 -13.79
N TYR A 50 -16.14 -35.93 -12.73
CA TYR A 50 -16.78 -35.85 -11.41
C TYR A 50 -18.04 -34.99 -11.43
N ASP A 51 -17.99 -33.82 -12.05
CA ASP A 51 -19.14 -32.92 -12.19
C ASP A 51 -20.26 -33.56 -13.00
N LEU A 52 -19.90 -34.24 -14.08
CA LEU A 52 -20.86 -35.04 -14.87
C LEU A 52 -21.44 -36.19 -14.04
N GLY A 53 -20.59 -36.91 -13.30
CA GLY A 53 -21.00 -37.99 -12.41
C GLY A 53 -22.01 -37.52 -11.36
N ARG A 54 -21.77 -36.38 -10.72
CA ARG A 54 -22.73 -35.79 -9.78
C ARG A 54 -24.04 -35.38 -10.44
N ARG A 55 -23.99 -34.76 -11.62
CA ARG A 55 -25.16 -34.33 -12.39
C ARG A 55 -26.11 -35.51 -12.73
N TYR A 56 -25.53 -36.66 -13.07
CA TYR A 56 -26.28 -37.88 -13.44
C TYR A 56 -26.35 -38.90 -12.30
N GLN A 57 -25.92 -38.54 -11.08
CA GLN A 57 -25.96 -39.42 -9.90
C GLN A 57 -25.24 -40.76 -10.10
N LEU A 58 -24.10 -40.71 -10.83
CA LEU A 58 -23.24 -41.89 -10.96
C LEU A 58 -22.51 -42.16 -9.64
N GLU A 59 -22.21 -43.42 -9.40
CA GLU A 59 -21.33 -43.80 -8.30
C GLU A 59 -19.92 -43.25 -8.52
N VAL A 60 -19.28 -42.79 -7.45
CA VAL A 60 -17.91 -42.27 -7.44
C VAL A 60 -17.09 -43.14 -6.49
N PRO A 61 -16.72 -44.36 -6.88
CA PRO A 61 -16.04 -45.30 -6.00
C PRO A 61 -14.57 -44.90 -5.77
N GLU A 62 -14.07 -45.17 -4.58
CA GLU A 62 -12.65 -45.03 -4.24
C GLU A 62 -11.87 -46.23 -4.76
N THR A 63 -11.43 -46.17 -6.02
CA THR A 63 -10.77 -47.29 -6.73
C THR A 63 -9.24 -47.27 -6.53
N VAL A 64 -8.63 -46.14 -6.20
CA VAL A 64 -7.18 -45.96 -6.03
C VAL A 64 -6.87 -45.52 -4.62
N LEU A 65 -5.99 -46.26 -3.94
CA LEU A 65 -5.57 -46.03 -2.57
C LEU A 65 -4.47 -44.91 -2.47
N ASP A 66 -4.10 -44.56 -1.27
CA ASP A 66 -3.10 -43.49 -0.95
C ASP A 66 -1.72 -43.76 -1.54
N ASP A 67 -1.35 -45.05 -1.70
CA ASP A 67 -0.08 -45.50 -2.28
C ASP A 67 -0.10 -45.60 -3.81
N GLY A 68 -1.22 -45.26 -4.45
CA GLY A 68 -1.42 -45.33 -5.91
C GLY A 68 -1.72 -46.72 -6.43
N THR A 69 -2.05 -47.67 -5.56
CA THR A 69 -2.49 -49.00 -5.95
C THR A 69 -4.01 -49.09 -6.05
N TYR A 70 -4.52 -50.00 -6.89
CA TYR A 70 -5.95 -50.28 -6.92
C TYR A 70 -6.40 -51.00 -5.65
N ALA A 71 -7.56 -50.61 -5.14
CA ALA A 71 -8.17 -51.18 -3.95
C ALA A 71 -8.44 -52.69 -4.10
N SER A 72 -8.47 -53.44 -2.99
CA SER A 72 -8.60 -54.90 -2.95
C SER A 72 -9.90 -55.44 -3.56
N TRP A 73 -10.93 -54.60 -3.68
CA TRP A 73 -12.22 -54.94 -4.26
C TRP A 73 -12.32 -54.69 -5.78
N VAL A 74 -11.29 -54.04 -6.39
CA VAL A 74 -11.25 -53.77 -7.83
C VAL A 74 -10.88 -55.04 -8.58
N PRO A 75 -11.80 -55.63 -9.39
CA PRO A 75 -11.53 -56.89 -10.09
C PRO A 75 -10.33 -56.73 -11.04
N LEU A 76 -9.60 -57.85 -11.25
CA LEU A 76 -8.43 -57.96 -12.14
C LEU A 76 -7.20 -57.14 -11.76
N PHE A 77 -7.37 -55.97 -11.12
CA PHE A 77 -6.28 -54.98 -10.91
C PHE A 77 -5.95 -54.71 -9.44
N ALA A 78 -6.61 -55.41 -8.50
CA ALA A 78 -6.34 -55.26 -7.06
C ALA A 78 -4.84 -55.34 -6.72
N GLY A 79 -4.30 -54.30 -6.07
CA GLY A 79 -2.90 -54.20 -5.68
C GLY A 79 -1.92 -53.76 -6.79
N ASP A 80 -2.36 -53.63 -8.04
CA ASP A 80 -1.54 -53.09 -9.11
C ASP A 80 -1.42 -51.56 -8.98
N HIS A 81 -0.23 -51.02 -9.27
CA HIS A 81 0.00 -49.60 -9.24
C HIS A 81 -0.43 -48.94 -10.57
N VAL A 82 -1.16 -47.79 -10.50
CA VAL A 82 -1.77 -47.12 -11.67
C VAL A 82 -0.77 -46.77 -12.78
N PHE A 83 0.48 -46.44 -12.48
CA PHE A 83 1.52 -46.16 -13.49
C PHE A 83 2.24 -47.41 -14.03
N LYS A 84 1.85 -48.61 -13.62
CA LYS A 84 2.48 -49.89 -14.03
C LYS A 84 1.49 -50.88 -14.68
N VAL A 85 0.22 -50.51 -14.73
CA VAL A 85 -0.85 -51.45 -15.10
C VAL A 85 -1.18 -51.43 -16.61
N ASP A 86 -0.71 -50.45 -17.37
CA ASP A 86 -1.06 -50.18 -18.77
C ASP A 86 -0.93 -51.44 -19.67
N ASP A 87 0.23 -52.09 -19.60
CA ASP A 87 0.48 -53.28 -20.43
C ASP A 87 -0.47 -54.44 -20.08
N LYS A 88 -0.85 -54.57 -18.80
CA LYS A 88 -1.82 -55.58 -18.35
C LYS A 88 -3.23 -55.25 -18.86
N ILE A 89 -3.65 -54.00 -18.81
CA ILE A 89 -4.94 -53.55 -19.34
C ILE A 89 -5.01 -53.80 -20.84
N ILE A 90 -3.96 -53.46 -21.59
CA ILE A 90 -3.88 -53.65 -23.04
C ILE A 90 -3.96 -55.14 -23.41
N ALA A 91 -3.25 -55.98 -22.66
CA ALA A 91 -3.32 -57.43 -22.88
C ALA A 91 -4.75 -57.99 -22.68
N LEU A 92 -5.39 -57.61 -21.55
CA LEU A 92 -6.76 -58.05 -21.27
C LEU A 92 -7.79 -57.53 -22.29
N LEU A 93 -7.64 -56.29 -22.77
CA LEU A 93 -8.48 -55.75 -23.85
C LEU A 93 -8.27 -56.49 -25.16
N SER A 94 -7.04 -56.89 -25.46
CA SER A 94 -6.73 -57.70 -26.64
C SER A 94 -7.35 -59.10 -26.55
N ASP A 95 -7.22 -59.75 -25.39
CA ASP A 95 -7.76 -61.10 -25.15
C ASP A 95 -9.30 -61.13 -25.19
N SER A 96 -9.95 -60.07 -24.77
CA SER A 96 -11.41 -59.90 -24.85
C SER A 96 -11.91 -59.39 -26.22
N ASN A 97 -11.02 -59.22 -27.22
CA ASN A 97 -11.31 -58.62 -28.53
C ASN A 97 -11.94 -57.23 -28.45
N ALA A 98 -11.63 -56.46 -27.41
CA ALA A 98 -12.13 -55.12 -27.19
C ALA A 98 -11.10 -54.01 -27.50
N LEU A 99 -9.85 -54.37 -27.83
CA LEU A 99 -8.80 -53.43 -28.21
C LEU A 99 -8.96 -53.03 -29.69
N ALA A 100 -9.34 -51.77 -29.94
CA ALA A 100 -9.46 -51.25 -31.30
C ALA A 100 -8.11 -50.81 -31.89
N ALA A 101 -7.30 -50.10 -31.11
CA ALA A 101 -5.96 -49.61 -31.50
C ALA A 101 -5.13 -49.29 -30.27
N LYS A 102 -3.80 -49.25 -30.45
CA LYS A 102 -2.81 -48.83 -29.45
C LYS A 102 -1.83 -47.84 -30.08
N GLU A 103 -1.64 -46.68 -29.43
CA GLU A 103 -0.67 -45.66 -29.87
C GLU A 103 0.06 -45.09 -28.66
N LYS A 104 1.30 -44.67 -28.85
CA LYS A 104 2.04 -43.89 -27.86
C LYS A 104 1.97 -42.41 -28.21
N ILE A 105 1.47 -41.61 -27.28
CA ILE A 105 1.40 -40.15 -27.43
C ILE A 105 2.31 -39.48 -26.42
N VAL A 106 2.77 -38.28 -26.76
CA VAL A 106 3.50 -37.38 -25.84
C VAL A 106 2.62 -36.18 -25.57
N HIS A 107 2.29 -35.99 -24.32
CA HIS A 107 1.48 -34.86 -23.88
C HIS A 107 1.99 -34.27 -22.59
N SER A 108 1.54 -33.02 -22.25
CA SER A 108 1.83 -32.40 -20.96
C SER A 108 1.09 -33.15 -19.86
N TYR A 109 1.83 -33.56 -18.82
CA TYR A 109 1.27 -34.25 -17.66
C TYR A 109 1.57 -33.46 -16.37
N PRO A 110 0.60 -33.27 -15.47
CA PRO A 110 0.81 -32.53 -14.24
C PRO A 110 1.76 -33.24 -13.28
N HIS A 111 2.73 -32.50 -12.77
CA HIS A 111 3.71 -32.98 -11.80
C HIS A 111 3.68 -32.12 -10.53
N SER A 112 3.99 -32.72 -9.39
CA SER A 112 4.18 -32.00 -8.13
C SER A 112 5.29 -30.96 -8.28
N TRP A 113 5.00 -29.71 -7.98
CA TRP A 113 6.00 -28.64 -8.07
C TRP A 113 7.19 -28.84 -7.12
N ARG A 114 6.99 -29.58 -6.02
CA ARG A 114 8.00 -29.87 -5.00
C ARG A 114 8.79 -31.16 -5.32
N SER A 115 8.13 -32.31 -5.44
CA SER A 115 8.78 -33.62 -5.65
C SER A 115 9.11 -33.90 -7.12
N LYS A 116 8.51 -33.16 -8.06
CA LYS A 116 8.60 -33.39 -9.52
C LYS A 116 8.02 -34.75 -9.96
N ALA A 117 7.38 -35.50 -9.07
CA ALA A 117 6.70 -36.73 -9.39
C ALA A 117 5.36 -36.47 -10.13
N PRO A 118 4.93 -37.34 -11.04
CA PRO A 118 3.64 -37.23 -11.68
C PRO A 118 2.51 -37.33 -10.65
N LEU A 119 1.43 -36.57 -10.86
CA LEU A 119 0.25 -36.60 -9.99
C LEU A 119 -0.70 -37.71 -10.36
N ILE A 120 -1.47 -38.22 -9.37
CA ILE A 120 -2.58 -39.14 -9.56
C ILE A 120 -3.85 -38.37 -9.18
N TYR A 121 -4.85 -38.40 -10.09
CA TYR A 121 -6.19 -37.91 -9.78
C TYR A 121 -6.97 -39.05 -9.14
N ARG A 122 -7.48 -38.83 -7.94
CA ARG A 122 -8.31 -39.80 -7.22
C ARG A 122 -9.30 -39.08 -6.31
N THR A 123 -10.39 -39.75 -5.99
CA THR A 123 -11.33 -39.28 -4.96
C THR A 123 -10.84 -39.67 -3.57
N THR A 124 -11.05 -38.77 -2.62
CA THR A 124 -10.88 -39.01 -1.18
C THR A 124 -12.02 -38.36 -0.44
N PRO A 125 -12.49 -38.90 0.69
CA PRO A 125 -13.44 -38.20 1.55
C PRO A 125 -12.84 -36.85 2.00
N GLN A 126 -13.61 -35.78 1.86
CA GLN A 126 -13.17 -34.42 2.20
C GLN A 126 -14.26 -33.71 3.00
N TRP A 127 -13.82 -32.70 3.76
CA TRP A 127 -14.69 -31.84 4.54
C TRP A 127 -14.82 -30.49 3.89
N PHE A 128 -16.04 -29.98 3.79
CA PHE A 128 -16.35 -28.74 3.12
C PHE A 128 -17.17 -27.82 4.01
N ILE A 129 -16.92 -26.51 3.90
CA ILE A 129 -17.87 -25.48 4.30
C ILE A 129 -18.72 -25.18 3.08
N SER A 130 -20.02 -25.48 3.15
CA SER A 130 -20.96 -25.14 2.09
C SER A 130 -21.21 -23.64 2.05
N LEU A 131 -21.10 -23.04 0.88
CA LEU A 131 -21.39 -21.64 0.66
C LEU A 131 -22.88 -21.38 0.45
N GLU A 132 -23.64 -22.41 0.09
CA GLU A 132 -25.10 -22.29 -0.09
C GLU A 132 -25.88 -22.56 1.21
N ALA A 133 -25.35 -23.41 2.09
CA ALA A 133 -25.97 -23.65 3.39
C ALA A 133 -26.04 -22.35 4.22
N ASN A 134 -27.18 -22.10 4.84
CA ASN A 134 -27.46 -20.89 5.61
C ASN A 134 -27.20 -19.57 4.85
N CYS A 135 -27.23 -19.60 3.51
CA CYS A 135 -27.00 -18.44 2.64
C CYS A 135 -25.64 -17.75 2.84
N LEU A 136 -24.58 -18.49 3.19
CA LEU A 136 -23.26 -17.92 3.51
C LEU A 136 -22.70 -17.07 2.37
N ARG A 137 -22.85 -17.51 1.11
CA ARG A 137 -22.44 -16.73 -0.07
C ARG A 137 -23.12 -15.37 -0.11
N HIS A 138 -24.44 -15.34 0.09
CA HIS A 138 -25.22 -14.11 0.06
C HIS A 138 -24.79 -13.17 1.20
N GLN A 139 -24.65 -13.70 2.41
CA GLN A 139 -24.16 -12.94 3.57
C GLN A 139 -22.78 -12.34 3.31
N ALA A 140 -21.86 -13.08 2.68
CA ALA A 140 -20.53 -12.58 2.35
C ALA A 140 -20.58 -11.48 1.27
N LEU A 141 -21.42 -11.62 0.26
CA LEU A 141 -21.62 -10.59 -0.77
C LEU A 141 -22.22 -9.30 -0.18
N ASP A 142 -23.19 -9.41 0.69
CA ASP A 142 -23.78 -8.26 1.39
C ASP A 142 -22.76 -7.59 2.31
N ALA A 143 -21.96 -8.37 3.04
CA ALA A 143 -20.93 -7.86 3.93
C ALA A 143 -19.84 -7.07 3.17
N ILE A 144 -19.48 -7.50 1.94
CA ILE A 144 -18.53 -6.79 1.08
C ILE A 144 -19.00 -5.36 0.77
N GLU A 145 -20.31 -5.14 0.61
CA GLU A 145 -20.86 -3.82 0.31
C GLU A 145 -20.65 -2.81 1.46
N GLY A 146 -20.61 -3.28 2.70
CA GLY A 146 -20.40 -2.46 3.91
C GLY A 146 -18.93 -2.17 4.24
N VAL A 147 -17.97 -2.74 3.52
CA VAL A 147 -16.53 -2.57 3.76
C VAL A 147 -15.96 -1.46 2.88
N HIS A 148 -15.05 -0.65 3.44
CA HIS A 148 -14.28 0.34 2.66
C HIS A 148 -13.08 -0.32 1.97
N TRP A 149 -12.98 -0.19 0.65
CA TRP A 149 -11.95 -0.82 -0.16
C TRP A 149 -11.00 0.21 -0.77
N TYR A 150 -9.69 0.01 -0.57
CA TYR A 150 -8.62 0.85 -1.11
C TYR A 150 -7.58 -0.03 -1.87
N PRO A 151 -7.43 0.14 -3.19
CA PRO A 151 -8.24 0.97 -4.08
C PRO A 151 -9.66 0.42 -4.23
N SER A 152 -10.61 1.26 -4.63
CA SER A 152 -12.04 0.89 -4.71
C SER A 152 -12.33 -0.29 -5.65
N GLN A 153 -11.51 -0.47 -6.69
CA GLN A 153 -11.62 -1.59 -7.63
C GLN A 153 -11.41 -2.96 -6.98
N SER A 154 -10.70 -3.03 -5.85
CA SER A 154 -10.47 -4.28 -5.13
C SER A 154 -11.75 -4.93 -4.62
N LYS A 155 -12.81 -4.14 -4.39
CA LYS A 155 -14.17 -4.60 -4.09
C LYS A 155 -14.72 -5.54 -5.18
N ASN A 156 -14.63 -5.14 -6.44
CA ASN A 156 -15.15 -5.94 -7.56
C ASN A 156 -14.39 -7.26 -7.69
N ARG A 157 -13.10 -7.25 -7.37
CA ARG A 157 -12.26 -8.44 -7.43
C ARG A 157 -12.68 -9.50 -6.42
N ILE A 158 -12.87 -9.13 -5.14
CA ILE A 158 -13.31 -10.09 -4.12
C ILE A 158 -14.75 -10.53 -4.36
N LYS A 159 -15.63 -9.63 -4.80
CA LYS A 159 -17.03 -9.93 -5.13
C LYS A 159 -17.11 -11.02 -6.19
N GLY A 160 -16.46 -10.85 -7.35
CA GLY A 160 -16.45 -11.85 -8.41
C GLY A 160 -15.82 -13.19 -7.98
N MET A 161 -14.85 -13.16 -7.06
CA MET A 161 -14.28 -14.38 -6.50
C MET A 161 -15.26 -15.12 -5.56
N VAL A 162 -16.05 -14.41 -4.76
CA VAL A 162 -17.06 -15.01 -3.87
C VAL A 162 -18.26 -15.52 -4.67
N GLU A 163 -18.72 -14.78 -5.69
CA GLU A 163 -19.83 -15.18 -6.57
C GLU A 163 -19.59 -16.53 -7.23
N ASN A 164 -18.37 -16.77 -7.69
CA ASN A 164 -18.01 -17.97 -8.45
C ASN A 164 -17.24 -19.01 -7.61
N ARG A 165 -17.19 -18.86 -6.28
CA ARG A 165 -16.44 -19.79 -5.44
C ARG A 165 -17.20 -21.10 -5.25
N PRO A 166 -16.58 -22.28 -5.48
CA PRO A 166 -17.14 -23.54 -5.03
C PRO A 166 -17.13 -23.66 -3.49
N ASP A 167 -17.81 -24.65 -2.94
CA ASP A 167 -17.73 -25.00 -1.53
C ASP A 167 -16.27 -25.10 -1.07
N TRP A 168 -15.98 -24.64 0.11
CA TRP A 168 -14.60 -24.55 0.61
C TRP A 168 -14.14 -25.87 1.23
N CYS A 169 -13.31 -26.64 0.52
CA CYS A 169 -12.66 -27.82 1.08
C CYS A 169 -11.65 -27.40 2.16
N ILE A 170 -11.93 -27.76 3.42
CA ILE A 170 -11.14 -27.39 4.59
C ILE A 170 -10.22 -28.50 5.10
N SER A 171 -10.35 -29.74 4.62
CA SER A 171 -9.51 -30.86 5.03
C SER A 171 -8.26 -30.98 4.16
N ARG A 172 -7.14 -31.38 4.78
CA ARG A 172 -5.86 -31.64 4.11
C ARG A 172 -5.23 -32.91 4.67
N GLN A 173 -4.75 -33.77 3.76
CA GLN A 173 -4.04 -34.99 4.07
C GLN A 173 -2.55 -34.67 4.24
N ARG A 174 -2.18 -34.07 5.38
CA ARG A 174 -0.82 -33.66 5.74
C ARG A 174 -0.50 -34.06 7.17
N ALA A 175 0.77 -34.29 7.44
CA ALA A 175 1.23 -34.69 8.78
C ALA A 175 1.35 -33.50 9.78
N TRP A 176 1.42 -32.28 9.26
CA TRP A 176 1.59 -31.07 10.09
C TRP A 176 0.47 -30.06 9.87
N GLY A 177 -0.20 -29.70 10.93
CA GLY A 177 -1.27 -28.69 10.96
C GLY A 177 -2.20 -28.86 12.15
N VAL A 178 -3.23 -28.03 12.23
CA VAL A 178 -4.28 -28.13 13.25
C VAL A 178 -5.22 -29.29 12.87
N PRO A 179 -5.45 -30.30 13.75
CA PRO A 179 -6.28 -31.45 13.44
C PRO A 179 -7.75 -31.05 13.24
N LEU A 180 -8.40 -31.74 12.31
CA LEU A 180 -9.85 -31.71 12.15
C LEU A 180 -10.47 -32.69 13.16
N THR A 181 -10.83 -32.19 14.34
CA THR A 181 -11.21 -33.00 15.51
C THR A 181 -12.64 -33.51 15.44
N ILE A 182 -12.91 -34.39 14.48
CA ILE A 182 -14.23 -34.97 14.22
C ILE A 182 -14.15 -36.51 14.31
N PHE A 183 -15.17 -37.12 14.93
CA PHE A 183 -15.41 -38.54 14.84
C PHE A 183 -16.46 -38.84 13.78
N VAL A 184 -16.28 -39.94 13.05
CA VAL A 184 -17.21 -40.42 12.03
C VAL A 184 -17.65 -41.83 12.41
N HIS A 185 -18.95 -42.10 12.32
CA HIS A 185 -19.48 -43.44 12.54
C HIS A 185 -19.03 -44.40 11.41
N LYS A 186 -18.44 -45.54 11.77
CA LYS A 186 -17.78 -46.44 10.81
C LYS A 186 -18.72 -47.00 9.72
N GLU A 187 -19.96 -47.31 10.09
CA GLU A 187 -20.93 -47.86 9.13
C GLU A 187 -21.66 -46.77 8.34
N THR A 188 -22.23 -45.77 9.02
CA THR A 188 -23.08 -44.77 8.37
C THR A 188 -22.29 -43.64 7.73
N LYS A 189 -20.99 -43.54 8.02
CA LYS A 189 -20.10 -42.43 7.60
C LYS A 189 -20.60 -41.04 7.99
N GLN A 190 -21.49 -40.95 8.98
CA GLN A 190 -22.01 -39.68 9.48
C GLN A 190 -21.11 -39.12 10.60
N PRO A 191 -20.90 -37.80 10.66
CA PRO A 191 -20.14 -37.17 11.72
C PRO A 191 -20.87 -37.21 13.06
N LEU A 192 -20.12 -37.42 14.14
CA LEU A 192 -20.66 -37.32 15.48
C LEU A 192 -20.81 -35.85 15.88
N ILE A 193 -22.06 -35.43 16.12
CA ILE A 193 -22.42 -34.08 16.57
C ILE A 193 -22.81 -34.17 18.05
N ASP A 194 -21.85 -33.99 18.95
CA ASP A 194 -22.06 -34.04 20.40
C ASP A 194 -21.27 -32.93 21.10
N ALA A 195 -22.01 -32.09 21.82
CA ALA A 195 -21.42 -30.93 22.51
C ALA A 195 -20.50 -31.36 23.66
N SER A 196 -20.77 -32.49 24.35
CA SER A 196 -19.97 -32.98 25.45
C SER A 196 -18.63 -33.57 24.97
N VAL A 197 -18.65 -34.24 23.82
CA VAL A 197 -17.42 -34.69 23.11
C VAL A 197 -16.58 -33.48 22.74
N ASN A 198 -17.17 -32.49 22.10
CA ASN A 198 -16.48 -31.25 21.69
C ASN A 198 -15.88 -30.53 22.91
N GLN A 199 -16.60 -30.46 24.03
CA GLN A 199 -16.09 -29.80 25.24
C GLN A 199 -14.86 -30.53 25.82
N ARG A 200 -14.88 -31.88 25.85
CA ARG A 200 -13.74 -32.69 26.28
C ARG A 200 -12.50 -32.47 25.39
N ILE A 201 -12.71 -32.39 24.07
CA ILE A 201 -11.65 -32.09 23.10
C ILE A 201 -11.07 -30.69 23.37
N ILE A 202 -11.92 -29.66 23.50
CA ILE A 202 -11.48 -28.27 23.77
C ILE A 202 -10.66 -28.18 25.04
N GLU A 203 -11.09 -28.84 26.12
CA GLU A 203 -10.37 -28.83 27.40
C GLU A 203 -9.01 -29.54 27.30
N ALA A 204 -8.93 -30.65 26.59
CA ALA A 204 -7.68 -31.37 26.38
C ALA A 204 -6.71 -30.55 25.51
N VAL A 205 -7.18 -29.98 24.39
CA VAL A 205 -6.36 -29.13 23.52
C VAL A 205 -5.86 -27.89 24.28
N ARG A 206 -6.69 -27.30 25.14
CA ARG A 206 -6.26 -26.16 25.99
C ARG A 206 -5.14 -26.51 26.96
N LYS A 207 -5.11 -27.74 27.47
CA LYS A 207 -4.10 -28.19 28.46
C LYS A 207 -2.86 -28.81 27.83
N GLU A 208 -3.05 -29.58 26.76
CA GLU A 208 -2.05 -30.47 26.18
C GLU A 208 -1.60 -30.03 24.76
N GLY A 209 -2.26 -29.02 24.17
CA GLY A 209 -2.05 -28.62 22.78
C GLY A 209 -2.80 -29.51 21.77
N ALA A 210 -2.71 -29.17 20.49
CA ALA A 210 -3.40 -29.86 19.40
C ALA A 210 -3.02 -31.35 19.27
N GLU A 211 -1.81 -31.74 19.73
CA GLU A 211 -1.36 -33.12 19.74
C GLU A 211 -2.22 -34.04 20.62
N ALA A 212 -3.01 -33.49 21.55
CA ALA A 212 -3.95 -34.26 22.37
C ALA A 212 -4.89 -35.14 21.52
N TRP A 213 -5.25 -34.69 20.32
CA TRP A 213 -6.08 -35.42 19.38
C TRP A 213 -5.44 -36.72 18.90
N TYR A 214 -4.16 -36.67 18.55
CA TYR A 214 -3.46 -37.84 17.98
C TYR A 214 -2.98 -38.86 19.02
N LYS A 215 -2.85 -38.46 20.29
CA LYS A 215 -2.33 -39.37 21.34
C LYS A 215 -3.32 -40.46 21.76
N ASN A 216 -4.57 -40.10 21.97
CA ASN A 216 -5.64 -41.00 22.35
C ASN A 216 -6.99 -40.35 22.11
N PRO A 217 -7.48 -40.33 20.88
CA PRO A 217 -8.74 -39.66 20.53
C PRO A 217 -9.95 -40.33 21.19
N GLU A 218 -9.96 -41.66 21.37
CA GLU A 218 -11.10 -42.42 21.89
C GLU A 218 -11.52 -41.94 23.30
N ARG A 219 -10.62 -41.40 24.12
CA ARG A 219 -10.92 -40.84 25.43
C ARG A 219 -11.96 -39.72 25.42
N PHE A 220 -12.13 -39.07 24.26
CA PHE A 220 -13.08 -37.97 24.11
C PHE A 220 -14.52 -38.44 23.91
N LEU A 221 -14.72 -39.69 23.47
CA LEU A 221 -16.06 -40.27 23.31
C LEU A 221 -16.78 -40.45 24.66
N GLY A 222 -16.01 -40.65 25.76
CA GLY A 222 -16.58 -40.82 27.10
C GLY A 222 -17.27 -42.17 27.27
N HIS A 223 -18.36 -42.17 28.04
CA HIS A 223 -19.16 -43.38 28.28
C HIS A 223 -20.42 -43.42 27.41
N ASP A 224 -20.69 -42.32 26.68
CA ASP A 224 -21.92 -42.17 25.91
C ASP A 224 -21.85 -42.77 24.51
N HIS A 225 -20.63 -43.02 24.02
CA HIS A 225 -20.37 -43.54 22.67
C HIS A 225 -19.38 -44.71 22.73
N ASP A 226 -19.69 -45.80 22.01
CA ASP A 226 -18.79 -46.93 21.91
C ASP A 226 -17.64 -46.64 20.93
N PRO A 227 -16.37 -46.68 21.35
CA PRO A 227 -15.21 -46.50 20.46
C PRO A 227 -15.17 -47.50 19.29
N ALA A 228 -15.85 -48.66 19.41
CA ALA A 228 -15.94 -49.60 18.34
C ALA A 228 -16.72 -49.06 17.14
N ASP A 229 -17.68 -48.17 17.34
CA ASP A 229 -18.58 -47.63 16.30
C ASP A 229 -18.00 -46.38 15.60
N TYR A 230 -17.00 -45.73 16.16
CA TYR A 230 -16.48 -44.48 15.65
C TYR A 230 -15.00 -44.58 15.26
N GLU A 231 -14.63 -43.77 14.26
CA GLU A 231 -13.24 -43.54 13.86
C GLU A 231 -12.91 -42.05 13.91
N PRO A 232 -11.73 -41.67 14.43
CA PRO A 232 -11.29 -40.27 14.43
C PRO A 232 -10.78 -39.90 13.04
N ILE A 233 -11.06 -38.66 12.59
CA ILE A 233 -10.49 -38.11 11.37
C ILE A 233 -9.04 -37.70 11.63
N ASN A 234 -8.13 -38.09 10.73
CA ASN A 234 -6.70 -37.77 10.81
C ASN A 234 -6.27 -36.58 9.95
N ASP A 235 -7.20 -36.00 9.19
CA ASP A 235 -6.95 -34.81 8.38
C ASP A 235 -6.67 -33.60 9.25
N ILE A 236 -5.94 -32.66 8.67
CA ILE A 236 -5.71 -31.33 9.27
C ILE A 236 -6.54 -30.28 8.55
N LEU A 237 -6.74 -29.14 9.21
CA LEU A 237 -7.40 -27.98 8.62
C LEU A 237 -6.54 -27.34 7.51
N ASP A 238 -7.20 -26.78 6.52
CA ASP A 238 -6.59 -25.85 5.57
C ASP A 238 -5.99 -24.66 6.33
N VAL A 239 -4.73 -24.32 6.05
CA VAL A 239 -4.03 -23.18 6.68
C VAL A 239 -4.78 -21.84 6.49
N TRP A 240 -5.60 -21.73 5.45
CA TRP A 240 -6.46 -20.56 5.26
C TRP A 240 -7.62 -20.50 6.26
N PHE A 241 -8.03 -21.64 6.83
CA PHE A 241 -8.96 -21.67 7.94
C PHE A 241 -8.28 -21.13 9.21
N ASP A 242 -7.06 -21.56 9.48
CA ASP A 242 -6.29 -21.09 10.63
C ASP A 242 -6.08 -19.57 10.55
N SER A 243 -5.57 -19.08 9.43
CA SER A 243 -5.33 -17.63 9.23
C SER A 243 -6.61 -16.82 9.21
N GLY A 244 -7.69 -17.33 8.60
CA GLY A 244 -9.00 -16.67 8.57
C GLY A 244 -9.67 -16.55 9.93
N SER A 245 -9.30 -17.43 10.89
CA SER A 245 -9.80 -17.37 12.27
C SER A 245 -9.06 -16.42 13.19
N THR A 246 -8.07 -15.65 12.69
CA THR A 246 -7.31 -14.64 13.46
C THR A 246 -8.22 -13.68 14.23
N GLN A 247 -9.34 -13.28 13.63
CA GLN A 247 -10.37 -12.47 14.28
C GLN A 247 -10.85 -13.08 15.61
N LYS A 248 -10.94 -14.43 15.69
CA LYS A 248 -11.44 -15.14 16.87
C LYS A 248 -10.44 -15.22 18.00
N PHE A 249 -9.19 -15.54 17.69
CA PHE A 249 -8.17 -15.78 18.71
C PHE A 249 -7.26 -14.57 18.99
N VAL A 250 -7.34 -13.50 18.15
CA VAL A 250 -6.64 -12.24 18.39
C VAL A 250 -7.62 -11.15 18.77
N LEU A 251 -8.50 -10.71 17.84
CA LEU A 251 -9.32 -9.51 18.05
C LEU A 251 -10.31 -9.68 19.22
N GLU A 252 -11.03 -10.82 19.28
CA GLU A 252 -12.00 -11.07 20.36
C GLU A 252 -11.36 -11.43 21.72
N LYS A 253 -10.08 -11.78 21.75
CA LYS A 253 -9.40 -12.22 22.99
C LYS A 253 -8.62 -11.12 23.67
N ARG A 254 -8.24 -10.07 22.95
CA ARG A 254 -7.46 -8.97 23.48
C ARG A 254 -8.35 -7.77 23.76
N PRO A 255 -8.48 -7.34 25.03
CA PRO A 255 -9.40 -6.26 25.42
C PRO A 255 -9.01 -4.89 24.81
N GLU A 256 -7.73 -4.72 24.43
CA GLU A 256 -7.22 -3.53 23.77
C GLU A 256 -7.52 -3.46 22.26
N LEU A 257 -8.05 -4.54 21.68
CA LEU A 257 -8.41 -4.62 20.27
C LEU A 257 -9.93 -4.66 20.07
N GLU A 258 -10.38 -4.25 18.91
CA GLU A 258 -11.79 -4.29 18.54
C GLU A 258 -12.10 -5.30 17.44
N PHE A 259 -13.33 -5.77 17.42
CA PHE A 259 -13.90 -6.56 16.33
C PHE A 259 -15.15 -5.83 15.78
N PRO A 260 -15.27 -5.64 14.46
CA PRO A 260 -14.31 -5.93 13.38
C PRO A 260 -13.02 -5.10 13.46
N ALA A 261 -11.92 -5.60 12.86
CA ALA A 261 -10.68 -4.85 12.74
C ALA A 261 -10.90 -3.52 12.01
N SER A 262 -10.20 -2.47 12.42
CA SER A 262 -10.26 -1.18 11.74
C SER A 262 -9.78 -1.29 10.30
N LEU A 263 -8.70 -2.08 10.06
CA LEU A 263 -8.07 -2.22 8.76
C LEU A 263 -7.42 -3.61 8.61
N TYR A 264 -7.63 -4.25 7.44
CA TYR A 264 -6.76 -5.30 6.92
C TYR A 264 -5.88 -4.73 5.80
N LEU A 265 -4.57 -5.00 5.87
CA LEU A 265 -3.58 -4.50 4.91
C LEU A 265 -2.68 -5.65 4.45
N GLU A 266 -2.73 -5.98 3.17
CA GLU A 266 -1.90 -7.01 2.52
C GLU A 266 -1.84 -6.81 1.00
N GLY A 267 -1.06 -7.68 0.34
CA GLY A 267 -0.97 -7.73 -1.12
C GLY A 267 -2.28 -8.12 -1.81
N SER A 268 -2.40 -7.75 -3.06
CA SER A 268 -3.60 -7.98 -3.87
C SER A 268 -3.91 -9.47 -4.12
N ASP A 269 -2.96 -10.39 -3.93
CA ASP A 269 -3.16 -11.84 -3.98
C ASP A 269 -4.04 -12.35 -2.84
N GLN A 270 -4.11 -11.62 -1.71
CA GLN A 270 -4.89 -11.99 -0.54
C GLN A 270 -6.41 -11.88 -0.71
N HIS A 271 -6.89 -11.34 -1.83
CA HIS A 271 -8.31 -11.44 -2.19
C HIS A 271 -8.78 -12.90 -2.30
N ARG A 272 -7.91 -13.80 -2.78
CA ARG A 272 -8.19 -15.23 -2.85
C ARG A 272 -7.74 -15.99 -1.59
N GLY A 273 -6.93 -15.39 -0.75
CA GLY A 273 -6.37 -15.96 0.46
C GLY A 273 -7.04 -15.44 1.73
N TRP A 274 -6.28 -14.69 2.53
CA TRP A 274 -6.65 -14.27 3.89
C TRP A 274 -7.91 -13.40 3.95
N PHE A 275 -8.10 -12.46 3.01
CA PHE A 275 -9.30 -11.62 3.02
C PHE A 275 -10.56 -12.45 2.84
N MET A 276 -10.55 -13.40 1.90
CA MET A 276 -11.71 -14.25 1.64
C MET A 276 -11.96 -15.24 2.75
N SER A 277 -10.93 -15.92 3.27
CA SER A 277 -11.10 -16.89 4.35
C SER A 277 -11.60 -16.22 5.63
N SER A 278 -11.05 -15.04 5.96
CA SER A 278 -11.53 -14.23 7.09
C SER A 278 -12.98 -13.77 6.90
N LEU A 279 -13.35 -13.34 5.69
CA LEU A 279 -14.73 -12.92 5.37
C LEU A 279 -15.72 -14.07 5.57
N LEU A 280 -15.44 -15.24 4.99
CA LEU A 280 -16.32 -16.40 5.09
C LEU A 280 -16.49 -16.87 6.53
N LEU A 281 -15.41 -16.90 7.31
CA LEU A 281 -15.48 -17.23 8.73
C LEU A 281 -16.19 -16.16 9.58
N GLY A 282 -15.98 -14.89 9.29
CA GLY A 282 -16.67 -13.79 9.94
C GLY A 282 -18.17 -13.82 9.66
N CYS A 283 -18.58 -13.98 8.41
CA CYS A 283 -19.99 -14.10 8.03
C CYS A 283 -20.64 -15.37 8.62
N GLY A 284 -19.97 -16.52 8.51
CA GLY A 284 -20.50 -17.78 9.01
C GLY A 284 -20.62 -17.87 10.54
N THR A 285 -19.83 -17.11 11.29
CA THR A 285 -19.82 -17.16 12.77
C THR A 285 -20.45 -15.95 13.44
N LYS A 286 -20.45 -14.78 12.80
CA LYS A 286 -20.89 -13.50 13.35
C LYS A 286 -21.85 -12.72 12.45
N ASN A 287 -22.14 -13.24 11.26
CA ASN A 287 -22.99 -12.61 10.26
C ASN A 287 -22.49 -11.19 9.85
N GLN A 288 -21.17 -10.98 9.85
CA GLN A 288 -20.56 -9.71 9.42
C GLN A 288 -19.12 -9.90 8.93
N ALA A 289 -18.62 -8.93 8.13
CA ALA A 289 -17.22 -8.89 7.77
C ALA A 289 -16.34 -8.69 9.01
N PRO A 290 -15.13 -9.31 9.06
CA PRO A 290 -14.21 -9.19 10.20
C PRO A 290 -13.36 -7.91 10.15
N TYR A 291 -13.56 -7.05 9.18
CA TYR A 291 -12.82 -5.81 8.94
C TYR A 291 -13.75 -4.70 8.45
N LYS A 292 -13.45 -3.45 8.86
CA LYS A 292 -14.17 -2.23 8.44
C LYS A 292 -13.62 -1.70 7.11
N ALA A 293 -12.31 -1.84 6.90
CA ALA A 293 -11.62 -1.42 5.70
C ALA A 293 -10.56 -2.43 5.25
N VAL A 294 -10.26 -2.44 3.95
CA VAL A 294 -9.19 -3.24 3.36
C VAL A 294 -8.34 -2.36 2.45
N VAL A 295 -7.05 -2.31 2.72
CA VAL A 295 -6.03 -1.70 1.84
C VAL A 295 -5.24 -2.80 1.17
N THR A 296 -5.13 -2.73 -0.16
CA THR A 296 -4.35 -3.70 -0.94
C THR A 296 -3.26 -3.01 -1.74
N HIS A 297 -2.09 -3.63 -1.77
CA HIS A 297 -0.95 -3.16 -2.55
C HIS A 297 -0.54 -4.17 -3.63
N GLY A 298 0.19 -3.68 -4.64
CA GLY A 298 0.83 -4.49 -5.66
C GLY A 298 2.07 -5.22 -5.13
N PHE A 299 2.74 -5.96 -6.01
CA PHE A 299 3.99 -6.64 -5.68
C PHE A 299 5.18 -5.69 -5.79
N THR A 300 6.20 -5.92 -4.98
CA THR A 300 7.47 -5.22 -5.13
C THR A 300 8.29 -5.92 -6.25
N VAL A 301 8.66 -5.13 -7.26
CA VAL A 301 9.38 -5.58 -8.45
C VAL A 301 10.67 -4.77 -8.62
N ASP A 302 11.60 -5.26 -9.47
CA ASP A 302 12.82 -4.50 -9.78
C ASP A 302 12.51 -3.24 -10.63
N GLU A 303 13.53 -2.42 -10.91
CA GLU A 303 13.35 -1.19 -11.69
C GLU A 303 12.76 -1.42 -13.09
N GLN A 304 12.96 -2.60 -13.65
CA GLN A 304 12.43 -3.00 -14.95
C GLN A 304 11.04 -3.63 -14.86
N GLY A 305 10.46 -3.71 -13.66
CA GLY A 305 9.14 -4.31 -13.43
C GLY A 305 9.13 -5.84 -13.39
N ARG A 306 10.28 -6.49 -13.19
CA ARG A 306 10.39 -7.94 -13.13
C ARG A 306 10.29 -8.42 -11.69
N LYS A 307 9.68 -9.59 -11.50
CA LYS A 307 9.62 -10.25 -10.19
C LYS A 307 11.01 -10.47 -9.63
N MET A 308 11.23 -10.08 -8.38
CA MET A 308 12.48 -10.33 -7.68
C MET A 308 12.65 -11.80 -7.29
N SER A 309 13.82 -12.37 -7.54
CA SER A 309 14.18 -13.72 -7.12
C SER A 309 15.67 -13.85 -6.85
N LYS A 310 16.03 -14.74 -5.91
CA LYS A 310 17.45 -15.02 -5.61
C LYS A 310 18.20 -15.57 -6.83
N SER A 311 17.53 -16.34 -7.68
CA SER A 311 18.11 -16.92 -8.90
C SER A 311 18.43 -15.89 -9.97
N GLN A 312 17.75 -14.75 -10.00
CA GLN A 312 18.01 -13.66 -10.93
C GLN A 312 18.98 -12.60 -10.37
N GLY A 313 19.30 -12.68 -9.07
CA GLY A 313 20.20 -11.73 -8.41
C GLY A 313 19.66 -10.30 -8.29
N ASN A 314 18.35 -10.09 -8.52
CA ASN A 314 17.71 -8.78 -8.54
C ASN A 314 16.95 -8.46 -7.23
N VAL A 315 17.23 -9.20 -6.15
CA VAL A 315 16.59 -8.99 -4.86
C VAL A 315 17.17 -7.77 -4.15
N VAL A 316 16.33 -6.81 -3.82
CA VAL A 316 16.67 -5.67 -2.97
C VAL A 316 16.22 -5.99 -1.55
N ALA A 317 17.18 -6.27 -0.66
CA ALA A 317 16.90 -6.62 0.73
C ALA A 317 16.76 -5.36 1.59
N PRO A 318 15.70 -5.21 2.41
CA PRO A 318 15.52 -4.06 3.30
C PRO A 318 16.71 -3.81 4.23
N ASP A 319 17.32 -4.85 4.78
CA ASP A 319 18.49 -4.75 5.67
C ASP A 319 19.67 -4.04 4.99
N LYS A 320 19.93 -4.35 3.72
CA LYS A 320 21.00 -3.68 2.96
C LYS A 320 20.72 -2.19 2.75
N ILE A 321 19.45 -1.83 2.53
CA ILE A 321 19.06 -0.41 2.42
C ILE A 321 19.28 0.26 3.78
N ALA A 322 18.85 -0.37 4.87
CA ALA A 322 19.01 0.15 6.22
C ALA A 322 20.50 0.40 6.56
N GLU A 323 21.38 -0.52 6.19
CA GLU A 323 22.82 -0.41 6.43
C GLU A 323 23.52 0.69 5.59
N THR A 324 23.07 0.92 4.37
CA THR A 324 23.76 1.82 3.43
C THR A 324 23.16 3.21 3.33
N LEU A 325 21.83 3.31 3.33
CA LEU A 325 21.10 4.57 3.12
C LEU A 325 20.30 5.00 4.36
N GLY A 326 20.04 4.06 5.27
CA GLY A 326 19.16 4.26 6.41
C GLY A 326 17.72 3.83 6.11
N ILE A 327 17.03 3.32 7.15
CA ILE A 327 15.68 2.77 7.01
C ILE A 327 14.64 3.84 6.62
N GLU A 328 14.88 5.09 6.93
CA GLU A 328 13.97 6.19 6.60
C GLU A 328 13.86 6.44 5.10
N ILE A 329 14.90 6.12 4.32
CA ILE A 329 14.85 6.19 2.85
C ILE A 329 13.86 5.15 2.30
N LEU A 330 13.85 3.94 2.87
CA LEU A 330 12.87 2.91 2.50
C LEU A 330 11.45 3.33 2.88
N ARG A 331 11.25 3.87 4.08
CA ARG A 331 9.94 4.37 4.54
C ARG A 331 9.44 5.51 3.65
N LEU A 332 10.32 6.43 3.27
CA LEU A 332 10.00 7.53 2.37
C LEU A 332 9.63 7.04 0.97
N TRP A 333 10.34 6.02 0.46
CA TRP A 333 10.00 5.37 -0.80
C TRP A 333 8.59 4.78 -0.76
N VAL A 334 8.22 4.05 0.30
CA VAL A 334 6.88 3.44 0.46
C VAL A 334 5.78 4.48 0.33
N VAL A 335 5.87 5.61 1.06
CA VAL A 335 4.82 6.64 1.03
C VAL A 335 4.86 7.53 -0.22
N SER A 336 5.93 7.44 -1.01
CA SER A 336 6.08 8.16 -2.28
C SER A 336 5.60 7.36 -3.49
N CYS A 337 5.22 6.09 -3.29
CA CYS A 337 4.72 5.22 -4.36
C CYS A 337 3.19 5.19 -4.41
N ASP A 338 2.65 5.03 -5.62
CA ASP A 338 1.28 4.56 -5.78
C ASP A 338 1.26 3.04 -5.55
N TYR A 339 0.82 2.63 -4.37
CA TYR A 339 0.82 1.23 -3.96
C TYR A 339 -0.32 0.41 -4.58
N SER A 340 -1.26 1.04 -5.30
CA SER A 340 -2.36 0.33 -5.97
C SER A 340 -1.87 -0.56 -7.13
N ASP A 341 -0.70 -0.23 -7.68
CA ASP A 341 0.01 -1.00 -8.70
C ASP A 341 1.29 -1.65 -8.15
N ASP A 342 2.02 -2.39 -9.00
CA ASP A 342 3.30 -2.99 -8.63
C ASP A 342 4.36 -1.90 -8.33
N LEU A 343 5.03 -2.05 -7.19
CA LEU A 343 5.99 -1.09 -6.67
C LEU A 343 7.40 -1.40 -7.19
N ARG A 344 7.96 -0.48 -7.97
CA ARG A 344 9.33 -0.60 -8.46
C ARG A 344 10.33 -0.11 -7.42
N ILE A 345 11.40 -0.87 -7.22
CA ILE A 345 12.50 -0.50 -6.33
C ILE A 345 13.85 -0.82 -6.97
N GLY A 346 14.83 0.05 -6.76
CA GLY A 346 16.19 -0.13 -7.22
C GLY A 346 17.08 1.07 -6.90
N PRO A 347 18.38 1.02 -7.25
CA PRO A 347 19.36 2.02 -6.83
C PRO A 347 19.03 3.45 -7.26
N GLU A 348 18.58 3.68 -8.50
CA GLU A 348 18.28 5.03 -8.99
C GLU A 348 17.00 5.59 -8.31
N ILE A 349 16.01 4.76 -8.08
CA ILE A 349 14.80 5.14 -7.36
C ILE A 349 15.13 5.52 -5.92
N LEU A 350 15.95 4.72 -5.23
CA LEU A 350 16.35 4.99 -3.86
C LEU A 350 17.24 6.25 -3.77
N LYS A 351 18.10 6.50 -4.73
CA LYS A 351 18.88 7.74 -4.81
C LYS A 351 18.00 8.97 -4.94
N HIS A 352 16.93 8.89 -5.72
CA HIS A 352 15.95 9.98 -5.78
C HIS A 352 15.27 10.22 -4.43
N GLN A 353 14.95 9.17 -3.68
CA GLN A 353 14.40 9.30 -2.32
C GLN A 353 15.41 9.92 -1.34
N GLU A 354 16.71 9.63 -1.50
CA GLU A 354 17.76 10.26 -0.72
C GLU A 354 17.82 11.78 -0.95
N ASP A 355 17.63 12.22 -2.20
CA ASP A 355 17.56 13.66 -2.52
C ASP A 355 16.32 14.33 -1.92
N ILE A 356 15.17 13.67 -1.91
CA ILE A 356 13.96 14.16 -1.24
C ILE A 356 14.19 14.26 0.28
N TYR A 357 14.76 13.22 0.89
CA TYR A 357 15.12 13.21 2.30
C TYR A 357 16.05 14.38 2.67
N ARG A 358 17.10 14.61 1.88
CA ARG A 358 18.03 15.72 2.11
C ARG A 358 17.32 17.08 2.09
N ARG A 359 16.32 17.27 1.23
CA ARG A 359 15.53 18.50 1.18
C ARG A 359 14.71 18.69 2.45
N PHE A 360 14.00 17.65 2.92
CA PHE A 360 13.29 17.71 4.20
C PHE A 360 14.24 18.01 5.36
N ARG A 361 15.33 17.27 5.47
CA ARG A 361 16.35 17.50 6.53
C ARG A 361 16.93 18.92 6.50
N ASN A 362 17.25 19.44 5.33
CA ASN A 362 17.77 20.81 5.19
C ASN A 362 16.72 21.85 5.58
N THR A 363 15.44 21.64 5.27
CA THR A 363 14.35 22.51 5.69
C THR A 363 14.23 22.54 7.21
N LEU A 364 14.21 21.38 7.86
CA LEU A 364 14.18 21.30 9.34
C LEU A 364 15.40 21.95 9.97
N ARG A 365 16.60 21.69 9.45
CA ARG A 365 17.85 22.28 9.94
C ARG A 365 17.86 23.80 9.83
N TYR A 366 17.36 24.36 8.72
CA TYR A 366 17.25 25.80 8.53
C TYR A 366 16.30 26.42 9.56
N LEU A 367 15.14 25.85 9.77
CA LEU A 367 14.14 26.30 10.73
C LEU A 367 14.70 26.26 12.17
N LEU A 368 15.35 25.16 12.56
CA LEU A 368 15.99 25.01 13.87
C LEU A 368 17.02 26.12 14.12
N GLY A 369 17.88 26.39 13.14
CA GLY A 369 18.89 27.46 13.25
C GLY A 369 18.28 28.85 13.34
N ALA A 370 17.26 29.15 12.54
CA ALA A 370 16.57 30.43 12.51
C ALA A 370 15.71 30.69 13.77
N LEU A 371 15.35 29.64 14.49
CA LEU A 371 14.57 29.69 15.74
C LEU A 371 15.43 29.69 17.00
N HIS A 372 16.75 29.79 16.88
CA HIS A 372 17.59 29.89 18.07
C HIS A 372 17.16 31.07 18.94
N GLY A 373 16.91 30.83 20.24
CA GLY A 373 16.45 31.84 21.21
C GLY A 373 15.01 32.35 20.98
N PHE A 374 14.21 31.71 20.14
CA PHE A 374 12.79 32.04 19.94
C PHE A 374 11.95 31.67 21.14
N THR A 375 11.06 32.58 21.55
CA THR A 375 10.07 32.40 22.63
C THR A 375 8.67 32.75 22.14
N SER A 376 7.63 32.24 22.83
CA SER A 376 6.23 32.56 22.53
C SER A 376 5.87 34.06 22.70
N GLU A 377 6.69 34.85 23.37
CA GLU A 377 6.51 36.29 23.50
C GLU A 377 6.68 37.03 22.17
N GLU A 378 7.34 36.41 21.19
CA GLU A 378 7.50 36.98 19.85
C GLU A 378 6.22 36.93 19.00
N HIS A 379 5.18 36.19 19.41
CA HIS A 379 3.96 35.99 18.60
C HIS A 379 3.15 37.28 18.42
N PRO A 380 3.09 37.86 17.20
CA PRO A 380 2.15 38.93 16.90
C PRO A 380 0.76 38.38 16.65
N SER A 381 -0.26 39.26 16.68
CA SER A 381 -1.60 38.86 16.21
C SER A 381 -1.60 38.54 14.70
N LEU A 382 -2.53 37.74 14.25
CA LEU A 382 -2.65 37.41 12.82
C LEU A 382 -2.87 38.66 11.95
N GLU A 383 -3.55 39.66 12.48
CA GLU A 383 -3.84 40.93 11.79
C GLU A 383 -2.58 41.80 11.61
N ASP A 384 -1.66 41.73 12.56
CA ASP A 384 -0.40 42.47 12.52
C ASP A 384 0.66 41.77 11.65
N MET A 385 0.43 40.50 11.24
CA MET A 385 1.37 39.80 10.40
C MET A 385 1.37 40.35 8.96
N PRO A 386 2.56 40.53 8.35
CA PRO A 386 2.65 40.88 6.93
C PRO A 386 1.97 39.85 6.01
N SER A 387 1.62 40.28 4.82
CA SER A 387 0.87 39.45 3.85
C SER A 387 1.59 38.15 3.47
N LEU A 388 2.92 38.16 3.38
CA LEU A 388 3.71 36.96 3.03
C LEU A 388 3.61 35.88 4.13
N GLU A 389 3.67 36.28 5.40
CA GLU A 389 3.49 35.39 6.56
C GLU A 389 2.08 34.80 6.56
N ARG A 390 1.04 35.61 6.36
CA ARG A 390 -0.34 35.16 6.27
C ARG A 390 -0.57 34.21 5.08
N TRP A 391 0.11 34.44 3.96
CA TRP A 391 0.08 33.52 2.83
C TRP A 391 0.70 32.16 3.19
N VAL A 392 1.82 32.11 3.90
CA VAL A 392 2.42 30.84 4.34
C VAL A 392 1.49 30.10 5.30
N LEU A 393 0.81 30.81 6.21
CA LEU A 393 -0.18 30.21 7.09
C LEU A 393 -1.37 29.63 6.30
N HIS A 394 -1.84 30.32 5.26
CA HIS A 394 -2.85 29.78 4.35
C HIS A 394 -2.36 28.49 3.66
N ARG A 395 -1.10 28.45 3.19
CA ARG A 395 -0.51 27.25 2.62
C ARG A 395 -0.44 26.09 3.61
N LEU A 396 -0.10 26.36 4.87
CA LEU A 396 -0.16 25.36 5.95
C LEU A 396 -1.57 24.81 6.14
N HIS A 397 -2.60 25.69 6.15
CA HIS A 397 -3.99 25.27 6.24
C HIS A 397 -4.39 24.36 5.07
N GLN A 398 -4.01 24.70 3.84
CA GLN A 398 -4.27 23.85 2.66
C GLN A 398 -3.60 22.47 2.77
N LEU A 399 -2.34 22.43 3.23
CA LEU A 399 -1.61 21.19 3.42
C LEU A 399 -2.18 20.33 4.55
N ASP A 400 -2.65 20.92 5.64
CA ASP A 400 -3.29 20.20 6.73
C ASP A 400 -4.61 19.55 6.28
N THR A 401 -5.40 20.29 5.51
CA THR A 401 -6.61 19.75 4.88
C THR A 401 -6.28 18.55 3.99
N LEU A 402 -5.29 18.72 3.10
CA LEU A 402 -4.82 17.65 2.22
C LEU A 402 -4.27 16.45 3.00
N PHE A 403 -3.54 16.69 4.10
CA PHE A 403 -3.02 15.63 4.97
C PHE A 403 -4.15 14.76 5.54
N LYS A 404 -5.18 15.42 6.08
CA LYS A 404 -6.36 14.74 6.65
C LYS A 404 -7.11 13.92 5.60
N GLU A 405 -7.38 14.51 4.44
CA GLU A 405 -8.06 13.83 3.33
C GLU A 405 -7.24 12.64 2.82
N CYS A 406 -5.95 12.83 2.58
CA CYS A 406 -5.06 11.79 2.09
C CYS A 406 -4.87 10.65 3.11
N THR A 407 -4.81 10.97 4.40
CA THR A 407 -4.69 9.97 5.46
C THR A 407 -5.95 9.13 5.56
N GLN A 408 -7.14 9.73 5.49
CA GLN A 408 -8.41 9.02 5.48
C GLN A 408 -8.59 8.12 4.24
N ALA A 409 -8.07 8.58 3.10
CA ALA A 409 -8.12 7.84 1.83
C ALA A 409 -6.93 6.88 1.63
N TYR A 410 -5.99 6.81 2.56
CA TYR A 410 -4.72 6.09 2.44
C TYR A 410 -3.91 6.48 1.19
N ASN A 411 -4.07 7.72 0.68
CA ASN A 411 -3.36 8.25 -0.48
C ASN A 411 -2.11 9.04 -0.05
N PHE A 412 -1.13 8.35 0.51
CA PHE A 412 0.07 8.98 1.07
C PHE A 412 0.92 9.67 0.01
N GLN A 413 1.01 9.12 -1.19
CA GLN A 413 1.80 9.68 -2.30
C GLN A 413 1.39 11.12 -2.62
N ALA A 414 0.09 11.40 -2.71
CA ALA A 414 -0.40 12.75 -3.03
C ALA A 414 0.05 13.78 -1.98
N PHE A 415 -0.06 13.44 -0.69
CA PHE A 415 0.37 14.34 0.38
C PHE A 415 1.88 14.56 0.40
N TYR A 416 2.70 13.50 0.40
CA TYR A 416 4.15 13.65 0.50
C TYR A 416 4.77 14.30 -0.74
N SER A 417 4.17 14.14 -1.92
CA SER A 417 4.54 14.88 -3.13
C SER A 417 4.25 16.38 -2.99
N ALA A 418 3.07 16.73 -2.48
CA ALA A 418 2.70 18.12 -2.21
C ALA A 418 3.59 18.75 -1.12
N LEU A 419 3.90 18.01 -0.05
CA LEU A 419 4.79 18.44 1.02
C LEU A 419 6.21 18.70 0.52
N HIS A 420 6.74 17.80 -0.31
CA HIS A 420 8.06 18.00 -0.94
C HIS A 420 8.08 19.23 -1.85
N HIS A 421 7.03 19.44 -2.64
CA HIS A 421 6.90 20.66 -3.47
C HIS A 421 6.86 21.92 -2.61
N PHE A 422 6.07 21.93 -1.54
CA PHE A 422 5.98 23.04 -0.60
C PHE A 422 7.36 23.37 0.01
N CYS A 423 8.07 22.38 0.54
CA CYS A 423 9.40 22.59 1.12
C CYS A 423 10.41 23.13 0.11
N SER A 424 10.36 22.65 -1.15
CA SER A 424 11.32 23.05 -2.18
C SER A 424 10.98 24.37 -2.86
N ALA A 425 9.74 24.56 -3.31
CA ALA A 425 9.32 25.69 -4.13
C ALA A 425 8.76 26.87 -3.32
N ASP A 426 7.91 26.57 -2.32
CA ASP A 426 7.26 27.63 -1.53
C ASP A 426 8.16 28.11 -0.40
N LEU A 427 8.81 27.18 0.33
CA LEU A 427 9.68 27.55 1.45
C LEU A 427 11.10 27.89 0.99
N SER A 428 11.85 26.94 0.47
CA SER A 428 13.29 27.12 0.20
C SER A 428 13.55 28.15 -0.90
N ALA A 429 12.90 28.01 -2.07
CA ALA A 429 13.15 28.88 -3.22
C ALA A 429 12.43 30.24 -3.13
N PHE A 430 11.49 30.42 -2.22
CA PHE A 430 10.76 31.67 -2.10
C PHE A 430 10.77 32.21 -0.69
N TYR A 431 10.02 31.67 0.26
CA TYR A 431 9.80 32.29 1.58
C TYR A 431 11.09 32.46 2.37
N PHE A 432 11.90 31.44 2.52
CA PHE A 432 13.15 31.50 3.26
C PHE A 432 14.16 32.45 2.61
N ASP A 433 14.24 32.43 1.28
CA ASP A 433 15.17 33.29 0.55
C ASP A 433 14.79 34.77 0.71
N VAL A 434 13.51 35.12 0.60
CA VAL A 434 13.00 36.48 0.80
C VAL A 434 13.17 36.93 2.25
N ARG A 435 12.92 36.08 3.24
CA ARG A 435 12.95 36.41 4.66
C ARG A 435 14.32 36.28 5.32
N LYS A 436 15.31 35.79 4.61
CA LYS A 436 16.67 35.62 5.12
C LYS A 436 17.28 36.92 5.66
N ASP A 437 17.13 38.02 4.93
CA ASP A 437 17.60 39.35 5.36
C ASP A 437 16.87 39.81 6.62
N VAL A 438 15.56 39.66 6.68
CA VAL A 438 14.73 40.03 7.85
C VAL A 438 15.18 39.28 9.10
N VAL A 439 15.34 37.97 9.02
CA VAL A 439 15.72 37.14 10.18
C VAL A 439 17.08 37.50 10.74
N TYR A 440 18.05 37.83 9.86
CA TYR A 440 19.43 38.06 10.26
C TYR A 440 19.77 39.54 10.48
N CYS A 441 19.01 40.46 9.86
CA CYS A 441 19.40 41.87 9.83
C CYS A 441 18.42 42.84 10.52
N ASP A 442 17.15 42.45 10.74
CA ASP A 442 16.21 43.34 11.43
C ASP A 442 16.29 43.24 12.96
N SER A 443 15.79 44.28 13.63
CA SER A 443 15.70 44.34 15.10
C SER A 443 14.89 43.18 15.67
N ALA A 444 15.24 42.75 16.87
CA ALA A 444 14.48 41.71 17.59
C ALA A 444 13.02 42.14 17.88
N GLN A 445 12.78 43.45 17.96
CA GLN A 445 11.45 44.03 18.22
C GLN A 445 10.65 44.28 16.93
N ASP A 446 11.29 44.18 15.75
CA ASP A 446 10.62 44.41 14.48
C ASP A 446 9.49 43.41 14.24
N ILE A 447 8.30 43.93 13.92
CA ILE A 447 7.10 43.12 13.75
C ILE A 447 7.24 42.07 12.61
N LYS A 448 7.96 42.43 11.54
CA LYS A 448 8.19 41.54 10.39
C LYS A 448 9.10 40.36 10.80
N ARG A 449 10.18 40.63 11.57
CA ARG A 449 11.07 39.59 12.09
C ARG A 449 10.36 38.67 13.07
N ARG A 450 9.58 39.23 14.00
CA ARG A 450 8.79 38.46 14.97
C ARG A 450 7.76 37.60 14.26
N ALA A 451 7.01 38.15 13.30
CA ALA A 451 6.04 37.42 12.49
C ALA A 451 6.71 36.29 11.70
N THR A 452 7.85 36.55 11.06
CA THR A 452 8.61 35.54 10.32
C THR A 452 9.04 34.38 11.21
N ARG A 453 9.60 34.67 12.40
CA ARG A 453 10.02 33.61 13.33
C ARG A 453 8.84 32.83 13.92
N THR A 454 7.73 33.50 14.18
CA THR A 454 6.47 32.83 14.57
C THR A 454 6.02 31.84 13.50
N VAL A 455 6.00 32.24 12.24
CA VAL A 455 5.63 31.34 11.14
C VAL A 455 6.66 30.22 10.99
N PHE A 456 7.95 30.46 11.24
CA PHE A 456 8.97 29.41 11.25
C PHE A 456 8.72 28.36 12.34
N ASP A 457 8.29 28.77 13.54
CA ASP A 457 7.96 27.86 14.63
C ASP A 457 6.72 27.02 14.30
N LEU A 458 5.69 27.64 13.74
CA LEU A 458 4.50 26.94 13.27
C LEU A 458 4.81 25.96 12.12
N LEU A 459 5.65 26.37 11.16
CA LEU A 459 6.13 25.51 10.09
C LEU A 459 6.90 24.30 10.64
N LEU A 460 7.85 24.54 11.55
CA LEU A 460 8.63 23.46 12.15
C LEU A 460 7.72 22.47 12.86
N ASN A 461 6.78 22.95 13.65
CA ASN A 461 5.85 22.10 14.39
C ASN A 461 5.01 21.21 13.45
N HIS A 462 4.41 21.77 12.40
CA HIS A 462 3.62 20.99 11.43
C HIS A 462 4.47 20.00 10.65
N LEU A 463 5.65 20.41 10.16
CA LEU A 463 6.56 19.55 9.41
C LEU A 463 7.04 18.36 10.25
N LEU A 464 7.38 18.59 11.52
CA LEU A 464 7.78 17.53 12.43
C LEU A 464 6.67 16.48 12.59
N HIS A 465 5.43 16.92 12.84
CA HIS A 465 4.30 15.99 13.03
C HIS A 465 3.91 15.24 11.75
N TRP A 466 3.89 15.91 10.58
CA TRP A 466 3.56 15.24 9.31
C TRP A 466 4.66 14.28 8.85
N LEU A 467 5.92 14.52 9.20
CA LEU A 467 7.04 13.66 8.84
C LEU A 467 7.29 12.56 9.89
N ALA A 468 6.81 12.69 11.12
CA ALA A 468 7.06 11.72 12.19
C ALA A 468 6.70 10.27 11.84
N PRO A 469 5.58 9.97 11.15
CA PRO A 469 5.27 8.60 10.76
C PRO A 469 6.24 8.00 9.74
N VAL A 470 7.04 8.80 9.06
CA VAL A 470 7.94 8.39 7.96
C VAL A 470 9.41 8.54 8.33
N LEU A 471 9.82 9.73 8.76
CA LEU A 471 11.19 10.05 9.16
C LEU A 471 11.31 10.00 10.69
N CYS A 472 11.05 8.83 11.26
CA CYS A 472 10.83 8.64 12.69
C CYS A 472 12.02 9.11 13.57
N PHE A 473 13.25 8.82 13.12
CA PHE A 473 14.47 9.17 13.89
C PHE A 473 14.92 10.60 13.63
N THR A 474 14.92 11.02 12.36
CA THR A 474 15.31 12.39 11.97
C THR A 474 14.41 13.44 12.63
N VAL A 475 13.12 13.15 12.70
CA VAL A 475 12.15 14.07 13.31
C VAL A 475 12.27 14.09 14.82
N GLU A 476 12.48 12.93 15.47
CA GLU A 476 12.74 12.88 16.91
C GLU A 476 14.02 13.65 17.28
N GLU A 477 15.10 13.47 16.51
CA GLU A 477 16.34 14.27 16.67
C GLU A 477 16.05 15.77 16.59
N ALA A 478 15.28 16.20 15.60
CA ALA A 478 14.93 17.61 15.40
C ALA A 478 14.00 18.14 16.51
N TRP A 479 13.08 17.32 17.00
CA TRP A 479 12.19 17.64 18.11
C TRP A 479 12.95 17.85 19.41
N LEU A 480 13.84 16.92 19.75
CA LEU A 480 14.68 17.04 20.96
C LEU A 480 15.66 18.20 20.86
N ALA A 481 16.23 18.47 19.67
CA ALA A 481 17.08 19.65 19.45
C ALA A 481 16.34 20.98 19.65
N ARG A 482 15.02 21.04 19.38
CA ARG A 482 14.19 22.24 19.54
C ARG A 482 13.70 22.41 20.98
N PHE A 483 13.25 21.35 21.65
CA PHE A 483 12.49 21.39 22.90
C PHE A 483 13.24 20.83 24.11
N GLY A 484 14.41 20.21 23.91
CA GLY A 484 15.27 19.64 24.97
C GLY A 484 15.15 18.11 25.06
N GLU A 485 16.23 17.48 25.53
CA GLU A 485 16.35 16.01 25.63
C GLU A 485 15.37 15.37 26.64
N ASP A 486 14.91 16.12 27.63
CA ASP A 486 13.93 15.65 28.62
C ASP A 486 12.48 15.75 28.14
N ARG A 487 12.27 16.23 26.91
CA ARG A 487 10.92 16.38 26.36
C ARG A 487 10.36 15.01 25.97
N GLU A 488 9.06 14.80 26.22
CA GLU A 488 8.34 13.64 25.74
C GLU A 488 8.47 13.53 24.21
N SER A 489 8.64 12.29 23.71
CA SER A 489 8.80 12.00 22.28
C SER A 489 7.69 12.61 21.43
N ILE A 490 8.02 13.13 20.24
CA ILE A 490 7.03 13.62 19.30
C ILE A 490 6.00 12.55 18.91
N HIS A 491 6.38 11.27 18.94
CA HIS A 491 5.49 10.16 18.59
C HIS A 491 4.34 9.94 19.59
N LEU A 492 4.39 10.61 20.76
CA LEU A 492 3.33 10.61 21.76
C LEU A 492 2.49 11.89 21.72
N ASN A 493 2.79 12.84 20.83
CA ASN A 493 2.06 14.08 20.70
C ASN A 493 0.94 13.99 19.66
N PHE A 494 -0.10 14.79 19.85
CA PHE A 494 -1.16 14.96 18.87
C PHE A 494 -0.73 15.88 17.74
N LEU A 495 -1.34 15.70 16.57
CA LEU A 495 -1.15 16.62 15.45
C LEU A 495 -1.55 18.04 15.85
N PRO A 496 -0.80 19.07 15.42
CA PRO A 496 -1.14 20.45 15.70
C PRO A 496 -2.46 20.84 15.01
N GLU A 497 -3.25 21.64 15.69
CA GLU A 497 -4.46 22.21 15.10
C GLU A 497 -4.11 23.35 14.14
N THR A 498 -4.83 23.43 13.04
CA THR A 498 -4.70 24.48 12.04
C THR A 498 -5.94 25.38 12.09
N PRO A 499 -5.83 26.62 12.60
CA PRO A 499 -6.99 27.50 12.71
C PRO A 499 -7.62 27.84 11.36
N GLU A 500 -8.95 27.81 11.26
CA GLU A 500 -9.68 28.22 10.06
C GLU A 500 -9.40 29.69 9.67
N ALA A 501 -9.04 30.54 10.64
CA ALA A 501 -8.66 31.93 10.41
C ALA A 501 -7.40 32.10 9.52
N TRP A 502 -6.60 31.04 9.31
CA TRP A 502 -5.47 31.09 8.39
C TRP A 502 -5.88 30.98 6.93
N LYS A 503 -7.08 30.49 6.66
CA LYS A 503 -7.62 30.35 5.30
C LYS A 503 -7.90 31.73 4.70
N ASN A 504 -7.29 32.04 3.55
CA ASN A 504 -7.47 33.29 2.83
C ASN A 504 -7.24 33.09 1.33
N GLU A 505 -8.30 32.69 0.63
CA GLU A 505 -8.24 32.40 -0.80
C GLU A 505 -7.94 33.63 -1.67
N ALA A 506 -8.41 34.81 -1.26
CA ALA A 506 -8.13 36.05 -1.98
C ALA A 506 -6.62 36.37 -1.93
N LEU A 507 -6.02 36.25 -0.74
CA LEU A 507 -4.57 36.43 -0.58
C LEU A 507 -3.76 35.41 -1.38
N ALA A 508 -4.23 34.15 -1.45
CA ALA A 508 -3.58 33.12 -2.25
C ALA A 508 -3.56 33.49 -3.74
N GLN A 509 -4.66 33.99 -4.28
CA GLN A 509 -4.75 34.47 -5.68
C GLN A 509 -3.80 35.66 -5.93
N ASP A 510 -3.71 36.60 -4.98
CA ASP A 510 -2.76 37.71 -5.08
C ASP A 510 -1.31 37.19 -5.14
N PHE A 511 -0.96 36.19 -4.31
CA PHE A 511 0.38 35.60 -4.30
C PHE A 511 0.68 34.77 -5.55
N ASP A 512 -0.30 34.17 -6.20
CA ASP A 512 -0.10 33.53 -7.51
C ASP A 512 0.33 34.56 -8.56
N VAL A 513 -0.31 35.73 -8.57
CA VAL A 513 0.06 36.86 -9.45
C VAL A 513 1.45 37.39 -9.08
N LEU A 514 1.69 37.66 -7.80
CA LEU A 514 2.99 38.16 -7.30
C LEU A 514 4.16 37.24 -7.66
N ARG A 515 3.99 35.95 -7.48
CA ARG A 515 5.02 34.95 -7.82
C ARG A 515 5.27 34.89 -9.33
N ALA A 516 4.24 35.08 -10.13
CA ALA A 516 4.38 35.16 -11.57
C ALA A 516 5.12 36.44 -12.00
N GLN A 517 4.79 37.60 -11.44
CA GLN A 517 5.50 38.86 -11.67
C GLN A 517 6.96 38.77 -11.19
N ARG A 518 7.21 38.18 -10.02
CA ARG A 518 8.58 37.94 -9.53
C ARG A 518 9.41 37.09 -10.51
N ARG A 519 8.82 36.07 -11.15
CA ARG A 519 9.55 35.24 -12.15
C ARG A 519 10.07 36.10 -13.32
N VAL A 520 9.32 37.10 -13.78
CA VAL A 520 9.80 38.00 -14.83
C VAL A 520 11.01 38.82 -14.35
N ILE A 521 10.92 39.38 -13.14
CA ILE A 521 12.01 40.16 -12.54
C ILE A 521 13.26 39.29 -12.33
N THR A 522 13.11 38.11 -11.75
CA THR A 522 14.23 37.21 -11.50
C THR A 522 14.80 36.64 -12.83
N GLY A 523 14.00 36.46 -13.87
CA GLY A 523 14.48 36.11 -15.21
C GLY A 523 15.40 37.20 -15.80
N ALA A 524 15.03 38.46 -15.67
CA ALA A 524 15.87 39.61 -16.07
C ALA A 524 17.18 39.66 -15.27
N LEU A 525 17.14 39.42 -13.95
CA LEU A 525 18.31 39.35 -13.11
C LEU A 525 19.27 38.22 -13.50
N GLU A 526 18.78 37.07 -13.90
CA GLU A 526 19.61 35.96 -14.40
C GLU A 526 20.29 36.33 -15.74
N VAL A 527 19.58 36.98 -16.66
CA VAL A 527 20.20 37.50 -17.88
C VAL A 527 21.31 38.49 -17.57
N ALA A 528 21.06 39.47 -16.68
CA ALA A 528 22.05 40.44 -16.26
C ALA A 528 23.29 39.77 -15.57
N ARG A 529 23.06 38.68 -14.83
CA ARG A 529 24.14 37.92 -14.19
C ARG A 529 24.95 37.15 -15.24
N SER A 530 24.29 36.50 -16.21
CA SER A 530 24.97 35.78 -17.27
C SER A 530 25.81 36.68 -18.18
N GLN A 531 25.40 37.94 -18.33
CA GLN A 531 26.14 38.97 -19.07
C GLN A 531 27.28 39.63 -18.25
N GLY A 532 27.40 39.26 -16.97
CA GLY A 532 28.42 39.83 -16.07
C GLY A 532 28.16 41.25 -15.58
N LEU A 533 26.93 41.77 -15.80
CA LEU A 533 26.55 43.12 -15.34
C LEU A 533 26.47 43.20 -13.82
N ILE A 534 25.98 42.13 -13.19
CA ILE A 534 25.89 41.95 -11.74
C ILE A 534 26.42 40.56 -11.34
N LYS A 535 26.96 40.41 -10.11
CA LYS A 535 27.36 39.11 -9.54
C LYS A 535 26.30 38.56 -8.57
N SER A 536 25.49 39.43 -8.00
CA SER A 536 24.43 39.12 -7.05
C SER A 536 23.22 40.02 -7.30
N SER A 537 22.00 39.51 -7.09
CA SER A 537 20.78 40.32 -7.18
C SER A 537 20.79 41.56 -6.28
N LEU A 538 21.45 41.49 -5.12
CA LEU A 538 21.63 42.63 -4.23
C LEU A 538 22.55 43.75 -4.80
N GLN A 539 23.19 43.53 -5.96
CA GLN A 539 23.91 44.62 -6.66
C GLN A 539 23.03 45.34 -7.69
N ALA A 540 21.80 44.89 -7.86
CA ALA A 540 20.91 45.40 -8.90
C ALA A 540 20.03 46.54 -8.37
N HIS A 541 19.86 47.52 -9.25
CA HIS A 541 18.67 48.37 -9.32
C HIS A 541 17.82 47.89 -10.48
N VAL A 542 16.54 47.69 -10.23
CA VAL A 542 15.59 47.14 -11.23
C VAL A 542 14.55 48.23 -11.55
N THR A 543 14.26 48.41 -12.84
CA THR A 543 13.12 49.19 -13.30
C THR A 543 12.13 48.28 -14.00
N VAL A 544 10.91 48.17 -13.47
CA VAL A 544 9.82 47.43 -14.08
C VAL A 544 8.91 48.39 -14.82
N PHE A 545 8.73 48.17 -16.12
CA PHE A 545 7.80 48.94 -16.97
C PHE A 545 6.46 48.22 -16.99
N ASP A 546 5.43 48.89 -16.46
CA ASP A 546 4.05 48.39 -16.39
C ASP A 546 3.04 49.43 -16.95
N PRO A 547 3.00 49.67 -18.26
CA PRO A 547 2.10 50.64 -18.86
C PRO A 547 0.63 50.30 -18.64
N GLN A 548 0.29 49.06 -18.33
CA GLN A 548 -1.07 48.61 -18.04
C GLN A 548 -1.47 48.70 -16.58
N GLN A 549 -0.54 49.06 -15.69
CA GLN A 549 -0.74 49.18 -14.24
C GLN A 549 -1.32 47.88 -13.59
N LYS A 550 -0.79 46.72 -14.01
CA LYS A 550 -1.22 45.40 -13.53
C LYS A 550 -0.38 44.88 -12.33
N MET A 551 0.69 45.59 -11.98
CA MET A 551 1.45 45.28 -10.77
C MET A 551 0.59 45.52 -9.53
N LEU A 552 0.63 44.62 -8.55
CA LEU A 552 -0.16 44.77 -7.34
C LEU A 552 0.35 45.98 -6.50
N PRO A 553 -0.57 46.84 -6.03
CA PRO A 553 -0.17 48.01 -5.26
C PRO A 553 0.31 47.65 -3.84
N LYS A 554 1.13 48.51 -3.27
CA LYS A 554 1.64 48.41 -1.87
C LYS A 554 2.47 47.13 -1.59
N VAL A 555 3.10 46.58 -2.62
CA VAL A 555 4.00 45.41 -2.50
C VAL A 555 5.45 45.92 -2.59
N ASP A 556 6.31 45.49 -1.68
CA ASP A 556 7.75 45.69 -1.77
C ASP A 556 8.38 44.66 -2.72
N TYR A 557 8.38 44.99 -4.01
CA TYR A 557 8.96 44.12 -5.04
C TYR A 557 10.50 44.06 -4.95
N ALA A 558 11.16 45.06 -4.37
CA ALA A 558 12.61 45.02 -4.14
C ALA A 558 12.96 43.94 -3.10
N GLU A 559 12.17 43.82 -2.04
CA GLU A 559 12.29 42.74 -1.05
C GLU A 559 11.99 41.36 -1.69
N LEU A 560 10.88 41.26 -2.40
CA LEU A 560 10.49 39.98 -3.04
C LEU A 560 11.50 39.50 -4.11
N ALA A 561 12.14 40.41 -4.84
CA ALA A 561 13.14 40.09 -5.85
C ALA A 561 14.57 40.04 -5.28
N ILE A 562 14.74 40.39 -4.00
CA ILE A 562 16.04 40.44 -3.28
C ILE A 562 17.03 41.38 -4.00
N THR A 563 16.58 42.58 -4.31
CA THR A 563 17.38 43.64 -4.95
C THR A 563 17.65 44.80 -4.02
N SER A 564 18.65 45.63 -4.33
CA SER A 564 18.93 46.82 -3.52
C SER A 564 17.84 47.89 -3.68
N SER A 565 17.29 48.03 -4.86
CA SER A 565 16.16 48.95 -5.15
C SER A 565 15.38 48.48 -6.37
N LEU A 566 14.10 48.85 -6.43
CA LEU A 566 13.23 48.58 -7.57
C LEU A 566 12.23 49.72 -7.73
N ASP A 567 12.12 50.24 -8.94
CA ASP A 567 11.14 51.26 -9.33
C ASP A 567 10.15 50.67 -10.35
N ILE A 568 8.89 51.12 -10.27
CA ILE A 568 7.85 50.77 -11.25
C ILE A 568 7.55 52.01 -12.09
N SER A 569 7.71 51.88 -13.41
CA SER A 569 7.40 52.93 -14.41
C SER A 569 6.15 52.56 -15.22
N ILE A 570 5.30 53.54 -15.45
CA ILE A 570 4.13 53.42 -16.32
C ILE A 570 4.43 53.78 -17.79
N GLU A 571 5.69 54.09 -18.10
CA GLU A 571 6.13 54.38 -19.46
C GLU A 571 6.04 53.14 -20.37
N ALA A 572 6.06 53.39 -21.68
CA ALA A 572 6.05 52.31 -22.69
C ALA A 572 7.30 51.39 -22.53
N LEU A 573 7.17 50.13 -22.86
CA LEU A 573 8.26 49.17 -22.77
C LEU A 573 9.42 49.58 -23.69
N PRO A 574 10.64 49.79 -23.13
CA PRO A 574 11.81 50.01 -23.97
C PRO A 574 12.16 48.76 -24.77
N SER A 575 12.70 48.96 -25.97
CA SER A 575 13.16 47.84 -26.82
C SER A 575 14.28 46.99 -26.20
N THR A 576 14.93 47.52 -25.20
CA THR A 576 16.04 46.86 -24.43
C THR A 576 15.52 46.15 -23.19
N ALA A 577 14.23 46.27 -22.85
CA ALA A 577 13.69 45.59 -21.66
C ALA A 577 13.60 44.08 -21.89
N PHE A 578 13.88 43.32 -20.85
CA PHE A 578 13.57 41.89 -20.81
C PHE A 578 12.05 41.71 -20.72
N ILE A 579 11.50 40.91 -21.60
CA ILE A 579 10.08 40.57 -21.64
C ILE A 579 9.97 39.04 -21.56
N SER A 580 9.11 38.55 -20.69
CA SER A 580 8.79 37.12 -20.62
C SER A 580 7.61 36.79 -21.50
N SER A 581 7.62 35.60 -22.15
CA SER A 581 6.48 35.08 -22.91
C SER A 581 5.18 34.98 -22.10
N ASP A 582 5.29 34.80 -20.80
CA ASP A 582 4.16 34.63 -19.88
C ASP A 582 3.51 35.98 -19.50
N PHE A 583 4.25 37.10 -19.67
CA PHE A 583 3.85 38.47 -19.29
C PHE A 583 4.38 39.50 -20.31
N ASP A 584 3.81 39.52 -21.49
CA ASP A 584 4.21 40.39 -22.58
C ASP A 584 3.97 41.89 -22.32
N HIS A 585 3.15 42.20 -21.33
CA HIS A 585 2.84 43.57 -20.90
C HIS A 585 3.81 44.13 -19.85
N LEU A 586 4.72 43.32 -19.31
CA LEU A 586 5.75 43.74 -18.34
C LEU A 586 7.14 43.72 -19.00
N GLY A 587 7.87 44.79 -18.87
CA GLY A 587 9.27 44.88 -19.30
C GLY A 587 10.17 45.14 -18.09
N VAL A 588 11.33 44.52 -18.04
CA VAL A 588 12.28 44.69 -16.92
C VAL A 588 13.64 45.13 -17.41
N GLN A 589 14.19 46.19 -16.86
CA GLN A 589 15.57 46.61 -17.04
C GLN A 589 16.35 46.45 -15.74
N VAL A 590 17.60 45.95 -15.87
CA VAL A 590 18.51 45.76 -14.74
C VAL A 590 19.72 46.67 -14.94
N SER A 591 20.07 47.41 -13.91
CA SER A 591 21.29 48.23 -13.83
C SER A 591 22.02 47.99 -12.50
N VAL A 592 23.25 48.39 -12.41
CA VAL A 592 24.01 48.32 -11.15
C VAL A 592 23.47 49.39 -10.19
N ALA A 593 23.16 48.96 -8.96
CA ALA A 593 22.70 49.88 -7.91
C ALA A 593 23.79 50.92 -7.54
N SER A 594 23.37 52.16 -7.30
CA SER A 594 24.27 53.24 -6.93
C SER A 594 24.47 53.30 -5.40
N GLY A 595 25.72 53.58 -4.97
CA GLY A 595 26.11 53.67 -3.57
C GLY A 595 27.19 52.64 -3.19
N HIS A 596 27.29 52.35 -1.90
CA HIS A 596 28.26 51.38 -1.37
C HIS A 596 27.56 50.18 -0.75
N LYS A 597 28.24 49.03 -0.76
CA LYS A 597 27.73 47.81 -0.18
C LYS A 597 27.74 47.86 1.34
N CYS A 598 26.62 47.67 1.98
CA CYS A 598 26.54 47.45 3.42
C CYS A 598 27.17 46.08 3.79
N GLU A 599 28.11 46.06 4.74
CA GLU A 599 28.81 44.82 5.14
C GLU A 599 27.95 43.84 5.91
N ARG A 600 26.81 44.30 6.49
CA ARG A 600 25.91 43.42 7.25
C ARG A 600 24.78 42.84 6.39
N CYS A 601 23.98 43.67 5.69
CA CYS A 601 22.84 43.18 4.88
C CYS A 601 23.17 42.99 3.40
N TRP A 602 24.34 43.44 2.94
CA TRP A 602 24.92 43.34 1.60
C TRP A 602 24.17 44.11 0.50
N ARG A 603 23.14 44.89 0.83
CA ARG A 603 22.50 45.83 -0.10
C ARG A 603 23.46 46.96 -0.48
N VAL A 604 23.36 47.44 -1.71
CA VAL A 604 24.11 48.58 -2.22
C VAL A 604 23.24 49.83 -2.09
N LEU A 605 23.59 50.75 -1.21
CA LEU A 605 22.76 51.87 -0.83
C LEU A 605 23.58 53.15 -0.76
N LYS A 606 22.95 54.30 -1.04
CA LYS A 606 23.62 55.63 -1.09
C LYS A 606 24.02 56.15 0.30
N GLU A 607 23.27 55.73 1.34
CA GLU A 607 23.55 56.16 2.72
C GLU A 607 24.76 55.46 3.37
N VAL A 608 25.22 54.35 2.81
CA VAL A 608 26.42 53.67 3.30
C VAL A 608 27.64 54.53 3.03
N GLY A 609 28.37 54.86 4.08
CA GLY A 609 29.47 55.79 4.06
C GLY A 609 29.21 57.10 4.84
N ASN A 610 27.96 57.38 5.20
CA ASN A 610 27.56 58.62 5.81
C ASN A 610 27.60 58.60 7.35
N HIS A 611 27.53 57.43 7.98
CA HIS A 611 27.50 57.30 9.43
C HIS A 611 28.90 57.44 10.03
N PRO A 612 29.10 58.37 11.07
CA PRO A 612 30.42 58.70 11.54
C PRO A 612 31.17 57.57 12.25
N ILE A 613 30.45 56.63 12.87
CA ILE A 613 31.05 55.52 13.63
C ILE A 613 30.99 54.24 12.80
N HIS A 614 29.87 53.97 12.15
CA HIS A 614 29.59 52.75 11.38
C HIS A 614 29.54 53.04 9.88
N SER A 615 30.64 53.58 9.32
CA SER A 615 30.70 54.00 7.90
C SER A 615 30.50 52.90 6.87
N THR A 616 30.62 51.63 7.24
CA THR A 616 30.41 50.48 6.32
C THR A 616 28.99 49.92 6.33
N LEU A 617 28.09 50.51 7.14
CA LEU A 617 26.74 50.03 7.34
C LEU A 617 25.69 51.00 6.80
N CYS A 618 24.53 50.48 6.41
CA CYS A 618 23.34 51.26 6.10
C CYS A 618 22.60 51.68 7.38
N ASP A 619 21.75 52.69 7.29
CA ASP A 619 21.04 53.27 8.45
C ASP A 619 20.24 52.25 9.24
N ARG A 620 19.53 51.31 8.55
CA ARG A 620 18.82 50.18 9.19
C ARG A 620 19.77 49.31 10.03
N CYS A 621 20.91 48.94 9.48
CA CYS A 621 21.86 48.09 10.18
C CYS A 621 22.56 48.81 11.35
N VAL A 622 22.79 50.09 11.23
CA VAL A 622 23.30 50.92 12.33
C VAL A 622 22.30 50.95 13.50
N HIS A 623 21.04 51.27 13.21
CA HIS A 623 19.98 51.33 14.23
C HIS A 623 19.89 50.00 15.04
N VAL A 624 19.95 48.86 14.36
CA VAL A 624 19.89 47.55 15.04
C VAL A 624 21.12 47.27 15.91
N ILE A 625 22.32 47.76 15.53
CA ILE A 625 23.53 47.59 16.34
C ILE A 625 23.45 48.49 17.58
N ASP A 626 22.98 49.71 17.41
CA ASP A 626 22.86 50.69 18.52
C ASP A 626 21.78 50.27 19.55
N GLU A 627 20.78 49.47 19.16
CA GLU A 627 19.80 48.87 20.09
C GLU A 627 20.39 47.75 20.96
N VAL A 628 21.46 47.10 20.54
CA VAL A 628 22.06 45.93 21.21
C VAL A 628 23.27 46.33 22.05
N THR A 629 23.87 47.51 21.75
CA THR A 629 24.98 48.08 22.53
C THR A 629 24.48 48.99 23.66
#